data_3081e4a37c6ff2766c5c679a70b8cdb0
#
_entry.id   3081e4a37c6ff2766c5c679a70b8cdb0
#
_cell.length_a   1.000
_cell.length_b   1.000
_cell.length_c   1.000
_cell.angle_alpha   90.00
_cell.angle_beta   90.00
_cell.angle_gamma   90.00
#
_symmetry.space_group_name_H-M   'P 1'
#
loop_
_entity.id
_entity.type
_entity.pdbx_description
1 polymer ?
#
loop_
_entity_poly.entity_id
_entity_poly.type
_entity_poly.pdbx_seq_one_letter_code
_entity_poly.pdbx_strand_id
1 'polypeptide(L)'
;MTDNKSGEILIIEDDKDINDLLATALSKAGYRTRQAWSGTEGELLLKLDREAYALVLLDLMLPGLSGEELLARIRQMDASLPVIILTAKDELDEKINLLVAGADDYITKPFEIKEVVARVAVQLRHAVADVPSKSGQAGENQTKAENDTGQGDTANTYIAGPAKIEHRQL
;
A
#
# COMPACT_ATOMS: atom_id res chain seq x y z
N MET A 1 26.50 4.76 1.88
CA MET A 1 25.82 4.23 0.69
C MET A 1 24.45 3.77 1.16
N THR A 2 23.46 4.56 0.89
CA THR A 2 22.09 4.21 1.19
C THR A 2 21.65 3.17 0.19
N ASP A 3 21.44 1.94 0.65
CA ASP A 3 20.73 0.94 -0.11
C ASP A 3 19.37 1.50 -0.50
N ASN A 4 19.35 2.04 -1.69
CA ASN A 4 18.16 2.56 -2.32
C ASN A 4 17.23 1.39 -2.56
N LYS A 5 16.07 1.40 -1.92
CA LYS A 5 14.97 0.49 -2.18
C LYS A 5 14.85 0.27 -3.68
N SER A 6 15.21 -0.91 -4.07
CA SER A 6 15.40 -1.34 -5.44
C SER A 6 14.08 -1.60 -6.14
N GLY A 7 13.32 -0.54 -6.40
CA GLY A 7 12.12 -0.62 -7.21
C GLY A 7 11.75 0.73 -7.76
N GLU A 8 11.17 0.73 -8.97
CA GLU A 8 10.63 1.92 -9.59
C GLU A 8 9.18 2.16 -9.15
N ILE A 9 8.76 3.41 -9.18
CA ILE A 9 7.35 3.77 -9.09
C ILE A 9 6.78 3.80 -10.50
N LEU A 10 5.81 2.94 -10.77
CA LEU A 10 5.09 2.94 -12.04
C LEU A 10 3.96 3.97 -11.98
N ILE A 11 3.98 4.95 -12.86
CA ILE A 11 2.95 5.98 -12.99
C ILE A 11 2.12 5.66 -14.22
N ILE A 12 0.82 5.42 -14.03
CA ILE A 12 -0.13 5.12 -15.12
C ILE A 12 -1.17 6.23 -15.16
N GLU A 13 -0.98 7.17 -16.07
CA GLU A 13 -1.76 8.38 -16.21
C GLU A 13 -1.72 8.81 -17.70
N ASP A 14 -2.87 9.00 -18.32
CA ASP A 14 -2.96 9.36 -19.73
C ASP A 14 -2.73 10.86 -20.01
N ASP A 15 -2.99 11.72 -19.02
CA ASP A 15 -2.66 13.14 -19.10
C ASP A 15 -1.14 13.33 -19.00
N LYS A 16 -0.55 13.82 -20.08
CA LYS A 16 0.91 13.99 -20.19
C LYS A 16 1.44 14.95 -19.14
N ASP A 17 0.76 16.05 -18.88
CA ASP A 17 1.24 17.09 -17.97
C ASP A 17 1.19 16.57 -16.51
N ILE A 18 0.15 15.86 -16.15
CA ILE A 18 0.04 15.23 -14.82
C ILE A 18 1.10 14.14 -14.67
N ASN A 19 1.26 13.28 -15.66
CA ASN A 19 2.24 12.21 -15.61
C ASN A 19 3.67 12.75 -15.46
N ASP A 20 4.05 13.73 -16.25
CA ASP A 20 5.36 14.39 -16.20
C ASP A 20 5.57 15.13 -14.86
N LEU A 21 4.53 15.78 -14.34
CA LEU A 21 4.58 16.44 -13.03
C LEU A 21 4.86 15.44 -11.91
N LEU A 22 4.15 14.32 -11.89
CA LEU A 22 4.35 13.24 -10.92
C LEU A 22 5.75 12.64 -11.02
N ALA A 23 6.20 12.32 -12.22
CA ALA A 23 7.53 11.76 -12.45
C ALA A 23 8.63 12.73 -11.98
N THR A 24 8.51 14.01 -12.29
CA THR A 24 9.47 15.04 -11.86
C THR A 24 9.52 15.17 -10.34
N ALA A 25 8.37 15.25 -9.69
CA ALA A 25 8.28 15.41 -8.24
C ALA A 25 8.85 14.20 -7.48
N LEU A 26 8.51 13.00 -7.92
CA LEU A 26 9.00 11.77 -7.32
C LEU A 26 10.50 11.58 -7.56
N SER A 27 11.00 11.94 -8.73
CA SER A 27 12.45 11.92 -9.02
C SER A 27 13.22 12.90 -8.13
N LYS A 28 12.68 14.10 -7.88
CA LYS A 28 13.27 15.06 -6.93
C LYS A 28 13.26 14.54 -5.49
N ALA A 29 12.29 13.72 -5.13
CA ALA A 29 12.23 13.07 -3.83
C ALA A 29 13.15 11.84 -3.71
N GLY A 30 13.89 11.48 -4.77
CA GLY A 30 14.88 10.40 -4.77
C GLY A 30 14.36 9.06 -5.28
N TYR A 31 13.16 9.00 -5.84
CA TYR A 31 12.58 7.77 -6.39
C TYR A 31 12.90 7.63 -7.89
N ARG A 32 13.11 6.41 -8.34
CA ARG A 32 13.11 6.10 -9.78
C ARG A 32 11.66 5.92 -10.23
N THR A 33 11.35 6.41 -11.41
CA THR A 33 10.00 6.35 -11.97
C THR A 33 9.98 5.74 -13.36
N ARG A 34 8.88 5.06 -13.66
CA ARG A 34 8.54 4.60 -15.01
C ARG A 34 7.15 5.15 -15.35
N GLN A 35 7.02 5.71 -16.55
CA GLN A 35 5.76 6.30 -17.01
C GLN A 35 5.06 5.36 -17.99
N ALA A 36 3.75 5.23 -17.85
CA ALA A 36 2.83 4.60 -18.78
C ALA A 36 1.65 5.55 -19.04
N TRP A 37 1.20 5.62 -20.26
CA TRP A 37 0.14 6.55 -20.69
C TRP A 37 -1.20 5.86 -20.98
N SER A 38 -1.29 4.58 -20.71
CA SER A 38 -2.53 3.80 -20.78
C SER A 38 -2.52 2.62 -19.80
N GLY A 39 -3.71 2.13 -19.51
CA GLY A 39 -3.85 0.92 -18.68
C GLY A 39 -3.21 -0.30 -19.33
N THR A 40 -3.33 -0.43 -20.65
CA THR A 40 -2.73 -1.53 -21.41
C THR A 40 -1.21 -1.50 -21.36
N GLU A 41 -0.60 -0.33 -21.48
CA GLU A 41 0.84 -0.15 -21.35
C GLU A 41 1.31 -0.48 -19.93
N GLY A 42 0.60 0.01 -18.92
CA GLY A 42 0.90 -0.30 -17.52
C GLY A 42 0.83 -1.79 -17.22
N GLU A 43 -0.20 -2.47 -17.71
CA GLU A 43 -0.33 -3.92 -17.58
C GLU A 43 0.83 -4.66 -18.25
N LEU A 44 1.19 -4.25 -19.46
CA LEU A 44 2.31 -4.86 -20.19
C LEU A 44 3.62 -4.73 -19.43
N LEU A 45 3.92 -3.55 -18.90
CA LEU A 45 5.14 -3.32 -18.13
C LEU A 45 5.19 -4.20 -16.88
N LEU A 46 4.06 -4.34 -16.17
CA LEU A 46 3.96 -5.22 -15.01
C LEU A 46 4.13 -6.70 -15.37
N LYS A 47 3.59 -7.14 -16.49
CA LYS A 47 3.76 -8.53 -16.96
C LYS A 47 5.17 -8.85 -17.41
N LEU A 48 5.88 -7.86 -17.97
CA LEU A 48 7.26 -8.05 -18.43
C LEU A 48 8.25 -8.16 -17.27
N ASP A 49 8.10 -7.34 -16.24
CA ASP A 49 8.97 -7.37 -15.07
C ASP A 49 8.25 -6.83 -13.83
N ARG A 50 7.50 -7.69 -13.15
CA ARG A 50 6.78 -7.32 -11.93
C ARG A 50 7.72 -6.84 -10.82
N GLU A 51 8.86 -7.48 -10.69
CA GLU A 51 9.83 -7.21 -9.62
C GLU A 51 10.52 -5.85 -9.74
N ALA A 52 10.46 -5.23 -10.93
CA ALA A 52 11.02 -3.89 -11.14
C ALA A 52 10.27 -2.81 -10.35
N TYR A 53 9.02 -3.04 -9.99
CA TYR A 53 8.15 -2.01 -9.41
C TYR A 53 7.89 -2.22 -7.93
N ALA A 54 8.10 -1.15 -7.16
CA ALA A 54 7.85 -1.11 -5.72
C ALA A 54 6.47 -0.52 -5.36
N LEU A 55 5.86 0.24 -6.29
CA LEU A 55 4.59 0.90 -6.10
C LEU A 55 3.99 1.31 -7.44
N VAL A 56 2.68 1.34 -7.54
CA VAL A 56 1.93 1.87 -8.69
C VAL A 56 1.10 3.08 -8.29
N LEU A 57 1.25 4.18 -9.02
CA LEU A 57 0.28 5.28 -9.06
C LEU A 57 -0.64 5.06 -10.28
N LEU A 58 -1.92 4.94 -10.03
CA LEU A 58 -2.90 4.52 -11.04
C LEU A 58 -4.07 5.49 -11.14
N ASP A 59 -4.23 6.16 -12.28
CA ASP A 59 -5.45 6.89 -12.58
C ASP A 59 -6.60 5.94 -12.90
N LEU A 60 -7.78 6.20 -12.37
CA LEU A 60 -8.98 5.42 -12.69
C LEU A 60 -9.54 5.71 -14.08
N MET A 61 -9.47 6.95 -14.50
CA MET A 61 -10.09 7.46 -15.75
C MET A 61 -9.15 7.27 -16.94
N LEU A 62 -8.79 6.03 -17.23
CA LEU A 62 -7.95 5.68 -18.37
C LEU A 62 -8.79 5.25 -19.58
N PRO A 63 -8.39 5.64 -20.82
CA PRO A 63 -9.03 5.12 -22.01
C PRO A 63 -8.68 3.64 -22.23
N GLY A 64 -9.61 2.88 -22.79
CA GLY A 64 -9.43 1.46 -23.06
C GLY A 64 -9.55 0.62 -21.78
N LEU A 65 -8.45 0.04 -21.31
CA LEU A 65 -8.40 -0.67 -20.03
C LEU A 65 -8.50 0.33 -18.88
N SER A 66 -9.61 0.31 -18.16
CA SER A 66 -9.85 1.23 -17.05
C SER A 66 -8.90 0.97 -15.87
N GLY A 67 -8.72 1.99 -15.01
CA GLY A 67 -7.93 1.83 -13.80
C GLY A 67 -8.51 0.80 -12.84
N GLU A 68 -9.83 0.68 -12.76
CA GLU A 68 -10.52 -0.31 -11.92
C GLU A 68 -10.25 -1.74 -12.40
N GLU A 69 -10.36 -1.98 -13.71
CA GLU A 69 -10.02 -3.27 -14.30
C GLU A 69 -8.53 -3.61 -14.11
N LEU A 70 -7.66 -2.63 -14.29
CA LEU A 70 -6.22 -2.81 -14.08
C LEU A 70 -5.89 -3.12 -12.62
N LEU A 71 -6.53 -2.45 -11.67
CA LEU A 71 -6.36 -2.76 -10.25
C LEU A 71 -6.71 -4.23 -9.94
N ALA A 72 -7.83 -4.72 -10.47
CA ALA A 72 -8.22 -6.11 -10.30
C ALA A 72 -7.17 -7.08 -10.88
N ARG A 73 -6.63 -6.78 -12.05
CA ARG A 73 -5.57 -7.58 -12.67
C ARG A 73 -4.26 -7.53 -11.90
N ILE A 74 -3.88 -6.37 -11.38
CA ILE A 74 -2.71 -6.23 -10.50
C ILE A 74 -2.86 -7.12 -9.28
N ARG A 75 -4.02 -7.13 -8.64
CA ARG A 75 -4.27 -7.97 -7.45
C ARG A 75 -4.23 -9.47 -7.74
N GLN A 76 -4.55 -9.88 -8.96
CA GLN A 76 -4.36 -11.26 -9.41
C GLN A 76 -2.88 -11.60 -9.65
N MET A 77 -2.09 -10.65 -10.14
CA MET A 77 -0.65 -10.83 -10.34
C MET A 77 0.14 -10.77 -9.04
N ASP A 78 -0.19 -9.81 -8.18
CA ASP A 78 0.49 -9.59 -6.90
C ASP A 78 -0.43 -8.86 -5.92
N ALA A 79 -0.86 -9.58 -4.92
CA ALA A 79 -1.72 -9.02 -3.86
C ALA A 79 -0.98 -8.02 -2.95
N SER A 80 0.35 -8.03 -2.95
CA SER A 80 1.19 -7.23 -2.04
C SER A 80 1.75 -5.94 -2.64
N LEU A 81 1.65 -5.76 -3.97
CA LEU A 81 2.13 -4.55 -4.63
C LEU A 81 1.34 -3.32 -4.18
N PRO A 82 1.96 -2.31 -3.55
CA PRO A 82 1.25 -1.10 -3.18
C PRO A 82 0.69 -0.38 -4.41
N VAL A 83 -0.61 -0.05 -4.36
CA VAL A 83 -1.30 0.72 -5.40
C VAL A 83 -2.01 1.91 -4.76
N ILE A 84 -1.64 3.10 -5.21
CA ILE A 84 -2.31 4.36 -4.87
C ILE A 84 -3.13 4.79 -6.07
N ILE A 85 -4.43 4.98 -5.87
CA ILE A 85 -5.36 5.43 -6.91
C ILE A 85 -5.36 6.96 -6.98
N LEU A 86 -5.29 7.50 -8.19
CA LEU A 86 -5.57 8.89 -8.49
C LEU A 86 -6.97 8.98 -9.08
N THR A 87 -7.86 9.78 -8.52
CA THR A 87 -9.25 9.85 -8.97
C THR A 87 -9.84 11.24 -8.83
N ALA A 88 -10.63 11.66 -9.82
CA ALA A 88 -11.47 12.86 -9.73
C ALA A 88 -12.76 12.60 -8.92
N LYS A 89 -13.06 11.35 -8.62
CA LYS A 89 -14.27 10.95 -7.89
C LYS A 89 -14.07 11.17 -6.40
N ASP A 90 -14.95 11.98 -5.81
CA ASP A 90 -14.89 12.36 -4.39
C ASP A 90 -16.03 11.78 -3.56
N GLU A 91 -16.83 10.89 -4.11
CA GLU A 91 -17.90 10.26 -3.38
C GLU A 91 -17.38 9.20 -2.41
N LEU A 92 -17.88 9.24 -1.17
CA LEU A 92 -17.42 8.34 -0.11
C LEU A 92 -17.59 6.87 -0.47
N ASP A 93 -18.70 6.51 -1.08
CA ASP A 93 -19.01 5.13 -1.48
C ASP A 93 -18.01 4.61 -2.53
N GLU A 94 -17.59 5.45 -3.47
CA GLU A 94 -16.57 5.10 -4.46
C GLU A 94 -15.20 4.87 -3.82
N LYS A 95 -14.81 5.70 -2.85
CA LYS A 95 -13.57 5.53 -2.08
C LYS A 95 -13.56 4.23 -1.31
N ILE A 96 -14.66 3.88 -0.66
CA ILE A 96 -14.83 2.60 0.05
C ILE A 96 -14.72 1.45 -0.94
N ASN A 97 -15.38 1.52 -2.09
CA ASN A 97 -15.33 0.49 -3.11
C ASN A 97 -13.91 0.25 -3.64
N LEU A 98 -13.12 1.31 -3.82
CA LEU A 98 -11.72 1.21 -4.25
C LEU A 98 -10.83 0.52 -3.23
N LEU A 99 -11.00 0.83 -1.95
CA LEU A 99 -10.26 0.17 -0.88
C LEU A 99 -10.64 -1.31 -0.77
N VAL A 100 -11.94 -1.62 -0.88
CA VAL A 100 -12.44 -3.01 -0.91
C VAL A 100 -11.92 -3.76 -2.14
N ALA A 101 -11.78 -3.09 -3.30
CA ALA A 101 -11.22 -3.66 -4.51
C ALA A 101 -9.70 -3.92 -4.43
N GLY A 102 -9.04 -3.46 -3.38
CA GLY A 102 -7.64 -3.74 -3.10
C GLY A 102 -6.67 -2.59 -3.34
N ALA A 103 -7.14 -1.34 -3.46
CA ALA A 103 -6.27 -0.17 -3.39
C ALA A 103 -5.73 0.02 -1.97
N ASP A 104 -4.46 0.39 -1.85
CA ASP A 104 -3.84 0.67 -0.54
C ASP A 104 -4.13 2.09 -0.07
N ASP A 105 -4.30 3.01 -1.00
CA ASP A 105 -4.65 4.40 -0.74
C ASP A 105 -5.28 5.02 -1.99
N TYR A 106 -5.87 6.21 -1.84
CA TYR A 106 -6.37 7.01 -2.94
C TYR A 106 -6.06 8.48 -2.71
N ILE A 107 -5.93 9.23 -3.80
CA ILE A 107 -5.70 10.66 -3.83
C ILE A 107 -6.73 11.29 -4.76
N THR A 108 -7.48 12.25 -4.26
CA THR A 108 -8.50 12.95 -5.05
C THR A 108 -7.87 14.06 -5.88
N LYS A 109 -8.21 14.13 -7.16
CA LYS A 109 -7.84 15.24 -8.05
C LYS A 109 -8.81 16.43 -7.87
N PRO A 110 -8.33 17.68 -7.86
CA PRO A 110 -6.94 18.12 -7.93
C PRO A 110 -6.19 17.80 -6.63
N PHE A 111 -4.91 17.48 -6.73
CA PHE A 111 -4.06 17.13 -5.59
C PHE A 111 -2.87 18.09 -5.45
N GLU A 112 -2.38 18.17 -4.24
CA GLU A 112 -1.11 18.81 -3.94
C GLU A 112 0.04 17.81 -4.16
N ILE A 113 1.09 18.22 -4.85
CA ILE A 113 2.25 17.36 -5.11
C ILE A 113 2.89 16.82 -3.81
N LYS A 114 2.92 17.64 -2.77
CA LYS A 114 3.42 17.24 -1.46
C LYS A 114 2.61 16.10 -0.84
N GLU A 115 1.30 16.07 -1.06
CA GLU A 115 0.44 14.98 -0.61
C GLU A 115 0.80 13.68 -1.30
N VAL A 116 0.99 13.69 -2.62
CA VAL A 116 1.39 12.50 -3.38
C VAL A 116 2.71 11.94 -2.87
N VAL A 117 3.72 12.77 -2.74
CA VAL A 117 5.05 12.36 -2.25
C VAL A 117 4.95 11.78 -0.83
N ALA A 118 4.17 12.39 0.06
CA ALA A 118 3.98 11.91 1.42
C ALA A 118 3.29 10.54 1.48
N ARG A 119 2.23 10.34 0.68
CA ARG A 119 1.50 9.06 0.62
C ARG A 119 2.33 7.94 0.02
N VAL A 120 3.12 8.24 -1.01
CA VAL A 120 4.09 7.28 -1.57
C VAL A 120 5.09 6.84 -0.51
N ALA A 121 5.66 7.77 0.24
CA ALA A 121 6.60 7.45 1.32
C ALA A 121 5.99 6.55 2.40
N VAL A 122 4.73 6.80 2.78
CA VAL A 122 3.99 5.97 3.75
C VAL A 122 3.80 4.56 3.23
N GLN A 123 3.33 4.39 1.99
CA GLN A 123 3.08 3.07 1.41
C GLN A 123 4.37 2.26 1.24
N LEU A 124 5.46 2.88 0.83
CA LEU A 124 6.74 2.21 0.71
C LEU A 124 7.33 1.78 2.06
N ARG A 125 7.06 2.49 3.15
CA ARG A 125 7.44 2.07 4.51
C ARG A 125 6.65 0.85 4.97
N HIS A 126 5.34 0.80 4.72
CA HIS A 126 4.49 -0.33 5.08
C HIS A 126 4.93 -1.61 4.34
N ALA A 127 5.23 -1.51 3.06
CA ALA A 127 5.68 -2.64 2.26
C ALA A 127 6.99 -3.28 2.78
N VAL A 128 7.86 -2.51 3.44
CA VAL A 128 9.09 -3.03 4.06
C VAL A 128 8.82 -3.69 5.41
N ALA A 129 7.84 -3.21 6.16
CA ALA A 129 7.48 -3.76 7.47
C ALA A 129 6.84 -5.15 7.38
N ASP A 130 6.20 -5.47 6.25
CA ASP A 130 5.53 -6.75 6.01
C ASP A 130 6.47 -7.88 5.54
N VAL A 131 7.78 -7.63 5.43
CA VAL A 131 8.74 -8.70 5.17
C VAL A 131 9.02 -9.43 6.49
N PRO A 132 8.61 -10.69 6.66
CA PRO A 132 8.96 -11.45 7.86
C PRO A 132 10.47 -11.61 7.93
N SER A 133 11.07 -11.06 8.98
CA SER A 133 12.47 -11.25 9.28
C SER A 133 12.73 -12.72 9.52
N LYS A 134 13.26 -13.43 8.53
CA LYS A 134 13.89 -14.72 8.74
C LYS A 134 15.25 -14.47 9.40
N SER A 135 15.26 -14.33 10.70
CA SER A 135 16.46 -14.55 11.47
C SER A 135 16.18 -15.70 12.43
N GLY A 136 16.35 -16.90 11.89
CA GLY A 136 16.62 -18.05 12.72
C GLY A 136 18.07 -18.00 13.13
N GLN A 137 18.32 -17.97 14.41
CA GLN A 137 19.53 -18.55 14.94
C GLN A 137 19.24 -19.20 16.27
N ALA A 138 19.41 -20.49 16.23
CA ALA A 138 19.58 -21.34 17.39
C ALA A 138 20.85 -20.92 18.15
N GLY A 139 20.72 -20.81 19.43
CA GLY A 139 21.83 -20.67 20.35
C GLY A 139 21.39 -21.30 21.65
N GLU A 140 21.72 -22.59 21.79
CA GLU A 140 21.66 -23.31 23.06
C GLU A 140 22.54 -22.60 24.09
N ASN A 141 22.02 -22.36 25.26
CA ASN A 141 22.83 -22.64 26.44
C ASN A 141 21.94 -22.91 27.66
N GLN A 142 22.13 -24.10 28.18
CA GLN A 142 21.63 -24.59 29.45
C GLN A 142 22.33 -23.85 30.58
N THR A 143 21.61 -23.48 31.64
CA THR A 143 22.01 -23.78 33.01
C THR A 143 20.85 -23.62 33.99
N LYS A 144 20.66 -24.68 34.63
CA LYS A 144 20.08 -25.09 35.91
C LYS A 144 19.83 -24.03 36.99
N ALA A 145 18.70 -24.28 37.61
CA ALA A 145 18.46 -24.52 39.05
C ALA A 145 17.84 -23.35 39.82
N GLU A 146 16.78 -23.66 40.35
CA GLU A 146 16.26 -23.95 41.70
C GLU A 146 15.44 -22.83 42.35
N ASN A 147 14.23 -23.23 42.63
CA ASN A 147 13.38 -23.00 43.84
C ASN A 147 13.34 -21.60 44.48
N ASP A 148 12.17 -21.00 44.57
CA ASP A 148 11.43 -20.99 45.84
C ASP A 148 10.00 -20.41 45.69
N THR A 149 9.16 -20.91 46.50
CA THR A 149 7.75 -20.70 46.76
C THR A 149 7.37 -19.25 47.12
N GLY A 150 6.16 -18.84 46.69
CA GLY A 150 5.52 -17.65 47.23
C GLY A 150 4.14 -17.39 46.65
N GLN A 151 3.11 -17.78 47.35
CA GLN A 151 1.70 -17.51 47.13
C GLN A 151 1.36 -16.04 47.03
N GLY A 152 0.34 -15.72 46.22
CA GLY A 152 -0.37 -14.46 46.36
C GLY A 152 -1.34 -14.18 45.18
N ASP A 153 -2.58 -14.58 45.38
CA ASP A 153 -3.80 -14.19 44.68
C ASP A 153 -3.82 -12.76 44.13
N THR A 154 -4.32 -12.55 42.94
CA THR A 154 -5.66 -12.01 42.69
C THR A 154 -5.89 -11.86 41.17
N ALA A 155 -6.89 -12.59 40.73
CA ALA A 155 -7.48 -12.44 39.40
C ALA A 155 -8.08 -11.04 39.21
N ASN A 156 -7.80 -10.42 38.09
CA ASN A 156 -8.69 -9.41 37.53
C ASN A 156 -8.84 -9.60 36.03
N THR A 157 -9.81 -10.42 35.69
CA THR A 157 -10.23 -10.65 34.32
C THR A 157 -11.18 -9.55 33.92
N TYR A 158 -10.69 -8.66 33.05
CA TYR A 158 -11.58 -7.76 32.33
C TYR A 158 -12.15 -8.45 31.09
N ILE A 159 -13.42 -8.81 31.21
CA ILE A 159 -14.21 -9.27 30.07
C ILE A 159 -14.86 -8.04 29.47
N ALA A 160 -14.40 -7.62 28.29
CA ALA A 160 -15.10 -6.65 27.49
C ALA A 160 -16.30 -7.33 26.83
N GLY A 161 -17.50 -6.98 27.26
CA GLY A 161 -18.73 -7.44 26.64
C GLY A 161 -19.03 -6.69 25.33
N PRO A 162 -19.83 -7.28 24.42
CA PRO A 162 -20.12 -6.68 23.14
C PRO A 162 -21.07 -5.48 23.28
N ALA A 163 -20.73 -4.41 22.56
CA ALA A 163 -21.57 -3.22 22.44
C ALA A 163 -22.89 -3.57 21.73
N LYS A 164 -24.00 -3.31 22.38
CA LYS A 164 -25.33 -3.41 21.79
C LYS A 164 -25.57 -2.20 20.89
N ILE A 165 -25.81 -2.48 19.63
CA ILE A 165 -26.37 -1.47 18.69
C ILE A 165 -27.87 -1.45 18.90
N GLU A 166 -28.36 -0.36 19.48
CA GLU A 166 -29.81 -0.12 19.53
C GLU A 166 -30.29 0.53 18.24
N HIS A 167 -31.11 -0.21 17.52
CA HIS A 167 -31.93 0.34 16.44
C HIS A 167 -32.99 1.26 17.03
N ARG A 168 -32.92 2.54 16.71
CA ARG A 168 -34.02 3.45 16.92
C ARG A 168 -34.70 3.75 15.58
N GLN A 169 -35.86 3.13 15.42
CA GLN A 169 -36.83 3.50 14.38
C GLN A 169 -37.51 4.81 14.78
N LEU A 170 -37.60 5.75 13.85
CA LEU A 170 -38.75 6.62 13.57
C LEU A 170 -38.60 7.13 12.14
#